data_e254b4907de974c8c46536e27c82a9a2
#
_entry.id   e254b4907de974c8c46536e27c82a9a2
#
_cell.length_a   1.000
_cell.length_b   1.000
_cell.length_c   1.000
_cell.angle_alpha   90.00
_cell.angle_beta   90.00
_cell.angle_gamma   90.00
#
_symmetry.space_group_name_H-M   'P 1'
#
loop_
_entity.id
_entity.type
_entity.pdbx_description
1 polymer ?
#
loop_
_entity_poly.entity_id
_entity_poly.type
_entity_poly.pdbx_seq_one_letter_code
_entity_poly.pdbx_strand_id
1 'polypeptide(L)'
;APDVIFDDPYYGIISTVSVKTQTLGAYTGSATFTGVTQKSISGTSATGATFTFEIKGNGDIETVTVTAGGSAYNNADELTISGADLGGSDGTHDVVLKIETMTYLDVVQTDSLLDASIDSVTVTNSGSGYLSAPTITAQGGNGINSVLNALILNQGVSSINVTEAGQQFQS
;
A
#
# COMPACT_ATOMS: atom_id res chain seq x y z
N ALA A 1 -13.70 -1.97 -14.06
CA ALA A 1 -12.92 -0.74 -13.85
C ALA A 1 -11.45 -1.15 -13.82
N PRO A 2 -10.52 -0.38 -14.40
CA PRO A 2 -9.11 -0.71 -14.24
C PRO A 2 -8.73 -0.48 -12.78
N ASP A 3 -8.11 -1.48 -12.16
CA ASP A 3 -7.44 -1.33 -10.88
C ASP A 3 -6.43 -0.20 -11.02
N VAL A 4 -6.66 0.91 -10.35
CA VAL A 4 -5.67 1.97 -10.22
C VAL A 4 -4.70 1.48 -9.14
N ILE A 5 -3.64 0.80 -9.57
CA ILE A 5 -2.52 0.50 -8.71
C ILE A 5 -1.85 1.85 -8.44
N PHE A 6 -2.07 2.41 -7.28
CA PHE A 6 -1.21 3.47 -6.78
C PHE A 6 0.10 2.82 -6.39
N ASP A 7 1.08 2.94 -7.26
CA ASP A 7 2.48 2.63 -6.98
C ASP A 7 2.94 3.68 -5.96
N ASP A 8 2.62 3.46 -4.67
CA ASP A 8 3.08 4.34 -3.61
C ASP A 8 4.51 3.94 -3.24
N PRO A 9 5.52 4.72 -3.65
CA PRO A 9 6.92 4.40 -3.40
C PRO A 9 7.30 4.36 -1.92
N TYR A 10 6.36 4.68 -1.01
CA TYR A 10 6.60 4.77 0.43
C TYR A 10 6.29 3.49 1.23
N TYR A 11 5.75 2.44 0.61
CA TYR A 11 5.33 1.21 1.32
C TYR A 11 6.09 -0.06 0.92
N GLY A 12 7.25 0.07 0.31
CA GLY A 12 8.07 -1.08 -0.03
C GLY A 12 8.65 -1.75 1.21
N ILE A 13 8.49 -3.08 1.29
CA ILE A 13 9.09 -3.97 2.28
C ILE A 13 10.17 -4.77 1.58
N ILE A 14 11.39 -4.79 2.14
CA ILE A 14 12.48 -5.57 1.56
C ILE A 14 12.19 -7.06 1.69
N SER A 15 12.24 -7.78 0.59
CA SER A 15 12.12 -9.25 0.57
C SER A 15 13.48 -9.93 0.46
N THR A 16 14.35 -9.43 -0.42
CA THR A 16 15.71 -9.97 -0.57
C THR A 16 16.73 -8.86 -0.83
N VAL A 17 17.96 -9.11 -0.40
CA VAL A 17 19.11 -8.22 -0.63
C VAL A 17 20.30 -9.03 -1.13
N SER A 18 21.25 -8.33 -1.73
CA SER A 18 22.58 -8.86 -2.03
C SER A 18 23.67 -7.94 -1.49
N VAL A 19 24.85 -8.50 -1.24
CA VAL A 19 26.03 -7.70 -0.87
C VAL A 19 26.56 -7.00 -2.11
N LYS A 20 26.52 -5.67 -2.12
CA LYS A 20 27.09 -4.84 -3.18
C LYS A 20 28.59 -4.65 -2.98
N THR A 21 28.99 -4.30 -1.75
CA THR A 21 30.39 -4.13 -1.38
C THR A 21 30.66 -4.67 0.02
N GLN A 22 31.81 -5.29 0.22
CA GLN A 22 32.35 -5.74 1.50
C GLN A 22 33.87 -5.66 1.47
N THR A 23 34.49 -5.61 2.64
CA THR A 23 35.93 -5.79 2.79
C THR A 23 36.18 -7.28 3.08
N LEU A 24 36.94 -7.95 2.21
CA LEU A 24 37.23 -9.38 2.36
C LEU A 24 38.11 -9.65 3.58
N GLY A 25 37.80 -10.73 4.31
CA GLY A 25 38.56 -11.15 5.48
C GLY A 25 38.46 -10.20 6.69
N ALA A 26 37.51 -9.27 6.69
CA ALA A 26 37.44 -8.18 7.67
C ALA A 26 36.53 -8.50 8.88
N TYR A 27 35.72 -9.52 8.82
CA TYR A 27 34.69 -9.80 9.82
C TYR A 27 35.04 -10.99 10.69
N THR A 28 34.36 -11.13 11.84
CA THR A 28 34.60 -12.28 12.73
C THR A 28 34.20 -13.57 12.05
N GLY A 29 35.18 -14.43 11.75
CA GLY A 29 34.97 -15.68 11.01
C GLY A 29 34.14 -16.73 11.75
N SER A 30 33.44 -17.57 10.99
CA SER A 30 32.54 -18.63 11.48
C SER A 30 31.50 -18.14 12.48
N ALA A 31 30.93 -16.97 12.23
CA ALA A 31 29.96 -16.32 13.11
C ALA A 31 28.64 -16.06 12.38
N THR A 32 27.56 -16.03 13.16
CA THR A 32 26.23 -15.60 12.71
C THR A 32 25.80 -14.39 13.52
N PHE A 33 25.49 -13.29 12.83
CA PHE A 33 25.02 -12.06 13.43
C PHE A 33 23.55 -11.87 13.08
N THR A 34 22.66 -11.81 14.07
CA THR A 34 21.21 -11.71 13.90
C THR A 34 20.68 -10.35 14.37
N GLY A 35 19.60 -9.88 13.75
CA GLY A 35 18.97 -8.61 14.12
C GLY A 35 19.82 -7.38 13.79
N VAL A 36 20.76 -7.52 12.87
CA VAL A 36 21.62 -6.41 12.40
C VAL A 36 20.76 -5.39 11.66
N THR A 37 20.92 -4.11 11.99
CA THR A 37 20.17 -3.01 11.37
C THR A 37 21.04 -2.19 10.43
N GLN A 38 20.41 -1.42 9.56
CA GLN A 38 21.14 -0.46 8.74
C GLN A 38 21.69 0.70 9.60
N LYS A 39 22.91 1.10 9.32
CA LYS A 39 23.55 2.32 9.84
C LYS A 39 23.05 3.56 9.10
N SER A 40 22.92 3.44 7.79
CA SER A 40 22.43 4.49 6.91
C SER A 40 21.81 3.92 5.65
N ILE A 41 21.08 4.75 4.95
CA ILE A 41 20.44 4.43 3.68
C ILE A 41 20.66 5.59 2.70
N SER A 42 20.85 5.27 1.42
CA SER A 42 20.88 6.26 0.35
C SER A 42 19.51 6.34 -0.31
N GLY A 43 18.94 7.52 -0.40
CA GLY A 43 17.72 7.79 -1.18
C GLY A 43 16.49 8.11 -0.35
N THR A 44 16.06 7.26 0.57
CA THR A 44 14.85 7.46 1.38
C THR A 44 15.16 7.62 2.87
N SER A 45 14.09 7.76 3.67
CA SER A 45 14.16 7.74 5.14
C SER A 45 13.60 6.43 5.70
N ALA A 46 13.68 5.34 4.94
CA ALA A 46 13.16 4.03 5.30
C ALA A 46 13.86 3.44 6.52
N THR A 47 13.14 2.65 7.29
CA THR A 47 13.62 2.07 8.56
C THR A 47 13.01 0.71 8.85
N GLY A 48 13.54 0.04 9.88
CA GLY A 48 12.96 -1.16 10.46
C GLY A 48 13.37 -2.47 9.80
N ALA A 49 14.18 -2.44 8.73
CA ALA A 49 14.75 -3.67 8.20
C ALA A 49 15.81 -4.24 9.14
N THR A 50 15.78 -5.56 9.30
CA THR A 50 16.80 -6.30 10.05
C THR A 50 17.29 -7.48 9.23
N PHE A 51 18.55 -7.84 9.45
CA PHE A 51 19.26 -8.83 8.66
C PHE A 51 19.95 -9.86 9.55
N THR A 52 20.13 -11.05 9.01
CA THR A 52 21.05 -12.06 9.53
C THR A 52 22.20 -12.26 8.57
N PHE A 53 23.42 -12.17 9.07
CA PHE A 53 24.66 -12.40 8.32
C PHE A 53 25.32 -13.67 8.78
N GLU A 54 25.76 -14.51 7.84
CA GLU A 54 26.62 -15.64 8.08
C GLU A 54 28.01 -15.33 7.52
N ILE A 55 29.04 -15.49 8.34
CA ILE A 55 30.42 -15.17 8.02
C ILE A 55 31.21 -16.48 7.90
N LYS A 56 31.95 -16.64 6.79
CA LYS A 56 32.88 -17.76 6.59
C LYS A 56 34.04 -17.72 7.57
N GLY A 57 34.72 -18.87 7.72
CA GLY A 57 35.91 -18.96 8.57
C GLY A 57 37.07 -18.04 8.17
N ASN A 58 37.11 -17.59 6.92
CA ASN A 58 38.06 -16.62 6.41
C ASN A 58 37.68 -15.16 6.64
N GLY A 59 36.49 -14.90 7.27
CA GLY A 59 36.04 -13.55 7.56
C GLY A 59 35.32 -12.86 6.40
N ASP A 60 34.87 -13.58 5.38
CA ASP A 60 34.01 -13.07 4.30
C ASP A 60 32.55 -13.31 4.63
N ILE A 61 31.63 -12.44 4.14
CA ILE A 61 30.21 -12.69 4.22
C ILE A 61 29.85 -13.86 3.29
N GLU A 62 29.20 -14.88 3.85
CA GLU A 62 28.68 -16.03 3.09
C GLU A 62 27.27 -15.78 2.61
N THR A 63 26.39 -15.42 3.53
CA THR A 63 24.98 -15.11 3.22
C THR A 63 24.51 -13.89 3.99
N VAL A 64 23.54 -13.22 3.41
CA VAL A 64 22.72 -12.21 4.08
C VAL A 64 21.26 -12.53 3.84
N THR A 65 20.50 -12.60 4.93
CA THR A 65 19.07 -12.92 4.90
C THR A 65 18.28 -11.79 5.54
N VAL A 66 17.19 -11.37 4.91
CA VAL A 66 16.25 -10.39 5.48
C VAL A 66 15.43 -11.09 6.56
N THR A 67 15.53 -10.62 7.79
CA THR A 67 14.77 -11.14 8.94
C THR A 67 13.49 -10.35 9.15
N ALA A 68 13.54 -9.02 8.94
CA ALA A 68 12.38 -8.15 8.83
C ALA A 68 12.61 -7.17 7.70
N GLY A 69 11.63 -6.98 6.84
CA GLY A 69 11.76 -6.17 5.63
C GLY A 69 11.61 -4.66 5.87
N GLY A 70 11.19 -4.24 7.06
CA GLY A 70 10.96 -2.82 7.38
C GLY A 70 9.85 -2.18 6.57
N SER A 71 9.95 -0.88 6.33
CA SER A 71 8.97 -0.12 5.57
C SER A 71 9.57 1.12 4.90
N ALA A 72 8.88 1.63 3.90
CA ALA A 72 9.21 2.84 3.16
C ALA A 72 10.50 2.76 2.32
N TYR A 73 10.94 1.57 1.93
CA TYR A 73 12.09 1.37 1.07
C TYR A 73 11.73 1.56 -0.41
N ASN A 74 12.72 2.01 -1.17
CA ASN A 74 12.67 2.06 -2.63
C ASN A 74 13.65 1.02 -3.21
N ASN A 75 13.35 0.46 -4.36
CA ASN A 75 14.20 -0.55 -5.01
C ASN A 75 15.60 -0.04 -5.38
N ALA A 76 15.78 1.26 -5.50
CA ALA A 76 17.08 1.89 -5.77
C ALA A 76 17.89 2.20 -4.50
N ASP A 77 17.33 1.97 -3.30
CA ASP A 77 18.01 2.27 -2.05
C ASP A 77 19.18 1.32 -1.82
N GLU A 78 20.26 1.88 -1.26
CA GLU A 78 21.43 1.14 -0.81
C GLU A 78 21.55 1.28 0.70
N LEU A 79 21.72 0.16 1.38
CA LEU A 79 21.77 0.09 2.84
C LEU A 79 23.20 -0.09 3.28
N THR A 80 23.69 0.80 4.13
CA THR A 80 25.00 0.64 4.77
C THR A 80 24.82 -0.04 6.12
N ILE A 81 25.52 -1.13 6.34
CA ILE A 81 25.63 -1.86 7.60
C ILE A 81 26.98 -1.54 8.22
N SER A 82 27.01 -1.26 9.52
CA SER A 82 28.26 -1.02 10.22
C SER A 82 29.12 -2.28 10.25
N GLY A 83 30.39 -2.17 9.85
CA GLY A 83 31.34 -3.27 9.97
C GLY A 83 31.56 -3.72 11.41
N ALA A 84 31.37 -2.85 12.39
CA ALA A 84 31.49 -3.19 13.81
C ALA A 84 30.39 -4.18 14.25
N ASP A 85 29.21 -4.14 13.64
CA ASP A 85 28.10 -5.07 13.93
C ASP A 85 28.40 -6.50 13.46
N LEU A 86 29.40 -6.67 12.61
CA LEU A 86 29.86 -7.95 12.05
C LEU A 86 31.24 -8.38 12.59
N GLY A 87 31.74 -7.71 13.65
CA GLY A 87 33.05 -7.99 14.25
C GLY A 87 34.24 -7.37 13.52
N GLY A 88 33.98 -6.48 12.57
CA GLY A 88 34.99 -5.64 11.91
C GLY A 88 35.11 -4.26 12.56
N SER A 89 35.41 -3.23 11.77
CA SER A 89 35.53 -1.84 12.22
C SER A 89 34.55 -0.94 11.51
N ASP A 90 33.87 -0.08 12.27
CA ASP A 90 32.91 0.89 11.73
C ASP A 90 33.61 1.86 10.75
N GLY A 91 32.91 2.20 9.67
CA GLY A 91 33.38 3.09 8.61
C GLY A 91 34.43 2.47 7.66
N THR A 92 35.34 1.63 8.17
CA THR A 92 36.38 0.99 7.33
C THR A 92 35.92 -0.32 6.72
N HIS A 93 35.13 -1.11 7.48
CA HIS A 93 34.63 -2.41 7.07
C HIS A 93 33.12 -2.39 6.87
N ASP A 94 32.52 -1.24 6.60
CA ASP A 94 31.09 -1.15 6.35
C ASP A 94 30.70 -1.97 5.10
N VAL A 95 29.54 -2.60 5.19
CA VAL A 95 28.94 -3.38 4.09
C VAL A 95 27.86 -2.56 3.42
N VAL A 96 27.84 -2.54 2.11
CA VAL A 96 26.71 -1.99 1.36
C VAL A 96 25.88 -3.12 0.79
N LEU A 97 24.60 -3.11 1.13
CA LEU A 97 23.60 -4.01 0.57
C LEU A 97 22.81 -3.29 -0.52
N LYS A 98 22.45 -4.04 -1.55
CA LYS A 98 21.52 -3.65 -2.60
C LYS A 98 20.23 -4.42 -2.39
N ILE A 99 19.09 -3.74 -2.54
CA ILE A 99 17.78 -4.37 -2.54
C ILE A 99 17.59 -5.09 -3.88
N GLU A 100 17.25 -6.38 -3.86
CA GLU A 100 17.02 -7.17 -5.05
C GLU A 100 15.52 -7.34 -5.34
N THR A 101 14.73 -7.63 -4.31
CA THR A 101 13.28 -7.74 -4.43
C THR A 101 12.58 -7.10 -3.26
N MET A 102 11.40 -6.59 -3.53
CA MET A 102 10.52 -5.95 -2.54
C MET A 102 9.12 -6.54 -2.63
N THR A 103 8.42 -6.54 -1.51
CA THR A 103 6.99 -6.74 -1.46
C THR A 103 6.36 -5.37 -1.21
N TYR A 104 5.47 -4.97 -2.09
CA TYR A 104 4.62 -3.82 -1.85
C TYR A 104 3.41 -4.30 -1.06
N LEU A 105 3.07 -3.60 0.02
CA LEU A 105 1.75 -3.77 0.60
C LEU A 105 0.77 -3.23 -0.43
N ASP A 106 0.16 -4.14 -1.16
CA ASP A 106 -1.03 -3.83 -1.93
C ASP A 106 -2.09 -3.46 -0.88
N VAL A 107 -2.18 -2.18 -0.57
CA VAL A 107 -3.35 -1.65 0.09
C VAL A 107 -4.43 -1.71 -0.96
N VAL A 108 -5.03 -2.88 -1.09
CA VAL A 108 -6.36 -2.98 -1.65
C VAL A 108 -7.21 -2.14 -0.69
N GLN A 109 -7.26 -0.84 -0.94
CA GLN A 109 -8.41 -0.09 -0.51
C GLN A 109 -9.58 -0.77 -1.20
N THR A 110 -10.18 -1.72 -0.51
CA THR A 110 -11.56 -2.05 -0.77
C THR A 110 -12.31 -0.76 -0.45
N ASP A 111 -12.40 0.06 -1.47
CA ASP A 111 -13.16 1.29 -1.46
C ASP A 111 -14.65 0.92 -1.47
N SER A 112 -15.05 0.23 -0.41
CA SER A 112 -16.46 -0.07 -0.15
C SER A 112 -17.27 1.20 0.16
N LEU A 113 -16.59 2.35 0.22
CA LEU A 113 -17.21 3.65 0.42
C LEU A 113 -17.37 4.44 -0.89
N LEU A 114 -16.69 4.07 -1.98
CA LEU A 114 -16.77 4.80 -3.25
C LEU A 114 -17.74 4.16 -4.27
N ASP A 115 -18.23 2.96 -4.00
CA ASP A 115 -19.22 2.28 -4.86
C ASP A 115 -20.64 2.25 -4.27
N ALA A 116 -20.93 3.06 -3.25
CA ALA A 116 -22.29 3.17 -2.77
C ALA A 116 -23.16 3.76 -3.88
N SER A 117 -24.11 2.96 -4.32
CA SER A 117 -25.11 3.29 -5.35
C SER A 117 -26.51 3.29 -4.74
N ILE A 118 -27.46 3.95 -5.40
CA ILE A 118 -28.85 3.91 -4.97
C ILE A 118 -29.47 2.58 -5.41
N ASP A 119 -29.75 1.70 -4.46
CA ASP A 119 -30.40 0.41 -4.73
C ASP A 119 -31.92 0.56 -4.91
N SER A 120 -32.55 1.32 -4.01
CA SER A 120 -34.00 1.54 -4.06
C SER A 120 -34.39 2.88 -3.44
N VAL A 121 -35.55 3.39 -3.83
CA VAL A 121 -36.18 4.60 -3.31
C VAL A 121 -37.60 4.29 -2.86
N THR A 122 -37.90 4.58 -1.59
CA THR A 122 -39.27 4.43 -1.06
C THR A 122 -39.97 5.77 -1.07
N VAL A 123 -41.19 5.79 -1.66
CA VAL A 123 -42.05 6.95 -1.64
C VAL A 123 -42.80 6.98 -0.30
N THR A 124 -42.44 7.90 0.58
CA THR A 124 -43.11 8.04 1.89
C THR A 124 -44.34 8.95 1.86
N ASN A 125 -44.43 9.83 0.86
CA ASN A 125 -45.62 10.67 0.60
C ASN A 125 -45.78 10.84 -0.90
N SER A 126 -46.89 10.33 -1.43
CA SER A 126 -47.17 10.35 -2.87
C SER A 126 -47.52 11.73 -3.43
N GLY A 127 -47.89 12.68 -2.58
CA GLY A 127 -48.40 13.96 -3.02
C GLY A 127 -49.70 13.81 -3.80
N SER A 128 -50.16 14.87 -4.46
CA SER A 128 -51.36 14.89 -5.30
C SER A 128 -51.29 15.99 -6.36
N GLY A 129 -52.14 15.85 -7.40
CA GLY A 129 -52.26 16.88 -8.44
C GLY A 129 -51.18 16.85 -9.51
N TYR A 130 -50.34 15.82 -9.58
CA TYR A 130 -49.35 15.67 -10.65
C TYR A 130 -50.04 15.31 -11.97
N LEU A 131 -49.85 16.15 -12.98
CA LEU A 131 -50.34 15.91 -14.34
C LEU A 131 -49.30 15.21 -15.24
N SER A 132 -48.04 15.28 -14.81
CA SER A 132 -46.90 14.59 -15.46
C SER A 132 -45.86 14.18 -14.39
N ALA A 133 -45.00 13.24 -14.72
CA ALA A 133 -43.95 12.77 -13.82
C ALA A 133 -43.01 13.93 -13.45
N PRO A 134 -42.82 14.20 -12.15
CA PRO A 134 -41.85 15.22 -11.69
C PRO A 134 -40.44 14.76 -11.95
N THR A 135 -39.52 15.72 -12.12
CA THR A 135 -38.09 15.44 -12.15
C THR A 135 -37.63 15.11 -10.74
N ILE A 136 -36.92 13.98 -10.60
CA ILE A 136 -36.33 13.53 -9.34
C ILE A 136 -34.84 13.79 -9.37
N THR A 137 -34.35 14.43 -8.32
CA THR A 137 -32.91 14.69 -8.14
C THR A 137 -32.49 14.13 -6.79
N ALA A 138 -31.47 13.27 -6.76
CA ALA A 138 -30.82 12.85 -5.52
C ALA A 138 -30.01 14.03 -4.96
N GLN A 139 -30.14 14.29 -3.67
CA GLN A 139 -29.39 15.34 -2.97
C GLN A 139 -28.71 14.76 -1.74
N GLY A 140 -27.48 15.19 -1.48
CA GLY A 140 -26.64 14.70 -0.40
C GLY A 140 -25.69 13.58 -0.82
N GLY A 141 -24.82 13.16 0.10
CA GLY A 141 -23.92 12.02 -0.11
C GLY A 141 -22.87 12.18 -1.21
N ASN A 142 -22.73 13.34 -1.85
CA ASN A 142 -21.79 13.61 -2.95
C ASN A 142 -21.84 12.65 -4.15
N GLY A 143 -22.85 11.78 -4.23
CA GLY A 143 -22.99 10.84 -5.34
C GLY A 143 -23.32 11.53 -6.67
N ILE A 144 -22.98 10.87 -7.77
CA ILE A 144 -23.14 11.35 -9.14
C ILE A 144 -23.79 10.30 -10.05
N ASN A 145 -24.31 10.76 -11.18
CA ASN A 145 -24.80 9.92 -12.26
C ASN A 145 -25.97 8.98 -11.91
N SER A 146 -26.80 9.30 -10.91
CA SER A 146 -28.04 8.59 -10.70
C SER A 146 -29.14 9.10 -11.62
N VAL A 147 -29.93 8.20 -12.18
CA VAL A 147 -31.14 8.52 -12.97
C VAL A 147 -32.35 7.90 -12.29
N LEU A 148 -33.24 8.75 -11.81
CA LEU A 148 -34.46 8.38 -11.07
C LEU A 148 -35.70 8.83 -11.84
N ASN A 149 -36.64 7.91 -12.07
CA ASN A 149 -37.86 8.18 -12.79
C ASN A 149 -39.09 7.93 -11.90
N ALA A 150 -39.91 8.97 -11.74
CA ALA A 150 -41.17 8.84 -11.03
C ALA A 150 -42.26 8.18 -11.89
N LEU A 151 -43.01 7.26 -11.31
CA LEU A 151 -44.24 6.72 -11.89
C LEU A 151 -45.44 7.38 -11.20
N ILE A 152 -46.37 7.94 -12.00
CA ILE A 152 -47.58 8.59 -11.51
C ILE A 152 -48.76 7.63 -11.62
N LEU A 153 -49.49 7.51 -10.52
CA LEU A 153 -50.81 6.81 -10.49
C LEU A 153 -51.80 7.67 -9.68
N ASN A 154 -52.98 7.89 -10.24
CA ASN A 154 -54.01 8.71 -9.58
C ASN A 154 -53.54 10.10 -9.15
N GLN A 155 -52.73 10.76 -9.99
CA GLN A 155 -52.16 12.08 -9.74
C GLN A 155 -51.19 12.15 -8.52
N GLY A 156 -50.73 11.03 -8.02
CA GLY A 156 -49.70 10.92 -7.01
C GLY A 156 -48.49 10.12 -7.52
N VAL A 157 -47.33 10.29 -6.91
CA VAL A 157 -46.14 9.49 -7.19
C VAL A 157 -46.31 8.13 -6.52
N SER A 158 -46.47 7.06 -7.32
CA SER A 158 -46.65 5.69 -6.80
C SER A 158 -45.33 4.98 -6.51
N SER A 159 -44.32 5.21 -7.35
CA SER A 159 -42.97 4.63 -7.18
C SER A 159 -41.93 5.50 -7.86
N ILE A 160 -40.69 5.27 -7.48
CA ILE A 160 -39.51 5.84 -8.14
C ILE A 160 -38.65 4.67 -8.59
N ASN A 161 -38.44 4.58 -9.90
CA ASN A 161 -37.55 3.57 -10.48
C ASN A 161 -36.13 4.12 -10.56
N VAL A 162 -35.18 3.38 -10.02
CA VAL A 162 -33.75 3.64 -10.20
C VAL A 162 -33.35 3.07 -11.55
N THR A 163 -33.16 3.92 -12.55
CA THR A 163 -32.76 3.50 -13.90
C THR A 163 -31.24 3.40 -14.02
N GLU A 164 -30.56 4.33 -13.36
CA GLU A 164 -29.12 4.27 -13.14
C GLU A 164 -28.85 4.53 -11.66
N ALA A 165 -28.14 3.61 -11.04
CA ALA A 165 -27.91 3.64 -9.59
C ALA A 165 -26.97 4.77 -9.13
N GLY A 166 -26.20 5.31 -10.08
CA GLY A 166 -25.13 6.27 -9.75
C GLY A 166 -23.98 5.62 -9.00
N GLN A 167 -23.10 6.45 -8.48
CA GLN A 167 -21.92 6.02 -7.71
C GLN A 167 -21.48 7.10 -6.74
N GLN A 168 -20.62 6.73 -5.77
CA GLN A 168 -20.02 7.65 -4.79
C GLN A 168 -21.01 8.27 -3.80
N PHE A 169 -22.17 7.65 -3.57
CA PHE A 169 -23.07 8.10 -2.51
C PHE A 169 -22.48 7.72 -1.13
N GLN A 170 -22.44 8.70 -0.22
CA GLN A 170 -21.98 8.48 1.15
C GLN A 170 -23.19 8.45 2.09
N SER A 171 -23.19 7.52 3.02
CA SER A 171 -24.20 7.39 4.08
C SER A 171 -23.93 8.35 5.24
#